data_d2b280b53f6f1825cea25d2ba52fb8d3
#
_entry.id   d2b280b53f6f1825cea25d2ba52fb8d3
#
_cell.length_a   1.000
_cell.length_b   1.000
_cell.length_c   1.000
_cell.angle_alpha   90.00
_cell.angle_beta   90.00
_cell.angle_gamma   90.00
#
_symmetry.space_group_name_H-M   'P 1'
#
loop_
_entity.id
_entity.type
_entity.pdbx_description
1 polymer ?
#
loop_
_entity_poly.entity_id
_entity_poly.type
_entity_poly.pdbx_seq_one_letter_code
_entity_poly.pdbx_strand_id
1 'polypeptide(L)'
;MKLERKQRRRISARKEYIEQNRLRLSYERRLRLQLMTLFAEVGQTAQTDYEQAGAVIKASEALSNGLTNTLNNHYRSVIDAFGLRILRNQKQENQFDTIIREFIRLYGAIRVTQITTTTMRQINRIITAGELEGLGVAVIAKNIFDSMRGSFSKFRSATIARTETHTAASYANHAVNQSLNIPDQKKRWVAVRDDRSRPWHRAMNGTEVELDEDFIVNVNGVQVPMSYTGDPKGGAANVINCRCVTVYFSPEDELED
;
A
#
# COMPACT_ATOMS: atom_id res chain seq x y z
N MET A 1 52.13 -3.29 8.58
CA MET A 1 51.03 -3.77 7.76
C MET A 1 49.96 -2.67 7.76
N LYS A 2 49.87 -1.84 6.72
CA LYS A 2 48.82 -0.79 6.63
C LYS A 2 47.51 -1.51 6.30
N LEU A 3 46.60 -1.57 7.28
CA LEU A 3 45.20 -1.94 7.02
C LEU A 3 44.64 -0.90 6.05
N GLU A 4 44.41 -1.28 4.80
CA GLU A 4 43.65 -0.47 3.87
C GLU A 4 42.26 -0.21 4.51
N ARG A 5 41.98 1.06 4.84
CA ARG A 5 40.65 1.48 5.26
C ARG A 5 39.71 1.17 4.07
N LYS A 6 38.91 0.11 4.19
CA LYS A 6 37.77 -0.11 3.28
C LYS A 6 36.99 1.19 3.22
N GLN A 7 36.87 1.75 2.04
CA GLN A 7 36.12 2.98 1.82
C GLN A 7 34.66 2.70 2.23
N ARG A 8 34.14 3.42 3.22
CA ARG A 8 32.75 3.28 3.67
C ARG A 8 31.83 3.57 2.49
N ARG A 9 30.80 2.77 2.30
CA ARG A 9 29.80 2.99 1.28
C ARG A 9 28.94 4.19 1.70
N ARG A 10 28.79 5.18 0.82
CA ARG A 10 27.91 6.32 1.08
C ARG A 10 26.51 6.03 0.60
N ILE A 11 25.54 6.18 1.49
CA ILE A 11 24.11 6.03 1.20
C ILE A 11 23.46 7.39 1.40
N SER A 12 22.92 7.98 0.31
CA SER A 12 22.12 9.19 0.43
C SER A 12 20.66 8.84 0.69
N ALA A 13 20.14 9.28 1.84
CA ALA A 13 18.74 9.08 2.20
C ALA A 13 17.80 9.71 1.19
N ARG A 14 18.16 10.88 0.64
CA ARG A 14 17.41 11.56 -0.43
C ARG A 14 17.41 10.76 -1.73
N LYS A 15 18.55 10.23 -2.14
CA LYS A 15 18.63 9.41 -3.37
C LYS A 15 17.81 8.14 -3.22
N GLU A 16 17.92 7.46 -2.10
CA GLU A 16 17.16 6.25 -1.79
C GLU A 16 15.65 6.54 -1.82
N TYR A 17 15.21 7.65 -1.23
CA TYR A 17 13.82 8.10 -1.32
C TYR A 17 13.35 8.30 -2.77
N ILE A 18 14.16 8.96 -3.60
CA ILE A 18 13.81 9.23 -5.01
C ILE A 18 13.68 7.91 -5.79
N GLU A 19 14.61 6.99 -5.63
CA GLU A 19 14.61 5.69 -6.31
C GLU A 19 13.41 4.83 -5.91
N GLN A 20 13.15 4.68 -4.61
CA GLN A 20 11.99 3.95 -4.11
C GLN A 20 10.69 4.57 -4.62
N ASN A 21 10.57 5.89 -4.55
CA ASN A 21 9.37 6.58 -4.97
C ASN A 21 9.13 6.46 -6.49
N ARG A 22 10.18 6.56 -7.30
CA ARG A 22 10.10 6.37 -8.77
C ARG A 22 9.59 4.98 -9.13
N LEU A 23 10.14 3.95 -8.52
CA LEU A 23 9.73 2.57 -8.75
C LEU A 23 8.28 2.36 -8.30
N ARG A 24 7.93 2.83 -7.09
CA ARG A 24 6.58 2.74 -6.54
C ARG A 24 5.53 3.38 -7.44
N LEU A 25 5.78 4.58 -7.98
CA LEU A 25 4.84 5.30 -8.83
C LEU A 25 4.46 4.54 -10.11
N SER A 26 5.35 3.72 -10.65
CA SER A 26 5.06 2.90 -11.83
C SER A 26 4.02 1.81 -11.51
N TYR A 27 4.17 1.15 -10.36
CA TYR A 27 3.22 0.13 -9.88
C TYR A 27 1.90 0.73 -9.41
N GLU A 28 1.94 1.86 -8.71
CA GLU A 28 0.75 2.62 -8.29
C GLU A 28 -0.13 2.99 -9.51
N ARG A 29 0.48 3.50 -10.58
CA ARG A 29 -0.24 3.83 -11.81
C ARG A 29 -0.91 2.61 -12.44
N ARG A 30 -0.22 1.48 -12.50
CA ARG A 30 -0.76 0.22 -13.06
C ARG A 30 -1.94 -0.28 -12.24
N LEU A 31 -1.78 -0.39 -10.92
CA LEU A 31 -2.85 -0.85 -10.04
C LEU A 31 -4.06 0.08 -10.10
N ARG A 32 -3.84 1.40 -10.13
CA ARG A 32 -4.94 2.36 -10.27
C ARG A 32 -5.81 2.10 -11.50
N LEU A 33 -5.20 1.83 -12.65
CA LEU A 33 -5.94 1.52 -13.88
C LEU A 33 -6.73 0.22 -13.76
N GLN A 34 -6.12 -0.84 -13.22
CA GLN A 34 -6.78 -2.12 -13.00
C GLN A 34 -7.98 -1.98 -12.05
N LEU A 35 -7.84 -1.22 -10.98
CA LEU A 35 -8.94 -0.96 -10.04
C LEU A 35 -10.07 -0.12 -10.67
N MET A 36 -9.75 0.84 -11.54
CA MET A 36 -10.77 1.60 -12.26
C MET A 36 -11.59 0.71 -13.19
N THR A 37 -10.95 -0.21 -13.90
CA THR A 37 -11.63 -1.22 -14.73
C THR A 37 -12.51 -2.13 -13.88
N LEU A 38 -11.95 -2.70 -12.80
CA LEU A 38 -12.72 -3.56 -11.88
C LEU A 38 -13.94 -2.85 -11.30
N PHE A 39 -13.79 -1.61 -10.84
CA PHE A 39 -14.94 -0.86 -10.30
C PHE A 39 -16.00 -0.56 -11.38
N ALA A 40 -15.60 -0.32 -12.62
CA ALA A 40 -16.56 -0.13 -13.72
C ALA A 40 -17.34 -1.42 -14.01
N GLU A 41 -16.68 -2.57 -14.03
CA GLU A 41 -17.31 -3.88 -14.22
C GLU A 41 -18.27 -4.22 -13.08
N VAL A 42 -17.82 -3.99 -11.84
CA VAL A 42 -18.66 -4.17 -10.64
C VAL A 42 -19.85 -3.22 -10.63
N GLY A 43 -19.67 -1.98 -11.13
CA GLY A 43 -20.78 -1.02 -11.30
C GLY A 43 -21.85 -1.52 -12.25
N GLN A 44 -21.45 -2.16 -13.37
CA GLN A 44 -22.38 -2.79 -14.30
C GLN A 44 -23.12 -3.96 -13.66
N THR A 45 -22.38 -4.81 -12.94
CA THR A 45 -22.98 -5.93 -12.21
C THR A 45 -23.97 -5.45 -11.15
N ALA A 46 -23.63 -4.40 -10.39
CA ALA A 46 -24.48 -3.83 -9.35
C ALA A 46 -25.75 -3.19 -9.91
N GLN A 47 -25.65 -2.52 -11.08
CA GLN A 47 -26.81 -2.00 -11.78
C GLN A 47 -27.80 -3.13 -12.13
N THR A 48 -27.31 -4.15 -12.82
CA THR A 48 -28.14 -5.29 -13.24
C THR A 48 -28.72 -6.07 -12.05
N ASP A 49 -27.90 -6.29 -11.03
CA ASP A 49 -28.28 -7.04 -9.82
C ASP A 49 -29.39 -6.30 -9.06
N TYR A 50 -29.27 -4.97 -8.92
CA TYR A 50 -30.29 -4.15 -8.26
C TYR A 50 -31.60 -4.06 -9.09
N GLU A 51 -31.52 -3.92 -10.43
CA GLU A 51 -32.68 -3.90 -11.31
C GLU A 51 -33.47 -5.21 -11.27
N GLN A 52 -32.79 -6.36 -11.12
CA GLN A 52 -33.41 -7.68 -11.12
C GLN A 52 -33.90 -8.15 -9.76
N ALA A 53 -33.17 -7.82 -8.70
CA ALA A 53 -33.38 -8.41 -7.37
C ALA A 53 -33.56 -7.39 -6.23
N GLY A 54 -33.44 -6.09 -6.50
CA GLY A 54 -33.45 -5.06 -5.45
C GLY A 54 -32.27 -5.18 -4.47
N ALA A 55 -31.20 -5.90 -4.84
CA ALA A 55 -30.04 -6.20 -4.03
C ALA A 55 -28.76 -6.14 -4.86
N VAL A 56 -27.58 -6.14 -4.22
CA VAL A 56 -26.28 -6.04 -4.90
C VAL A 56 -25.32 -7.14 -4.43
N ILE A 57 -25.82 -8.36 -4.28
CA ILE A 57 -25.09 -9.52 -3.75
C ILE A 57 -24.02 -9.99 -4.72
N LYS A 58 -24.37 -10.20 -6.00
CA LYS A 58 -23.44 -10.63 -7.05
C LYS A 58 -22.35 -9.61 -7.28
N ALA A 59 -22.68 -8.32 -7.17
CA ALA A 59 -21.71 -7.24 -7.26
C ALA A 59 -20.68 -7.28 -6.11
N SER A 60 -21.12 -7.62 -4.89
CA SER A 60 -20.22 -7.79 -3.74
C SER A 60 -19.25 -8.95 -3.93
N GLU A 61 -19.73 -10.08 -4.43
CA GLU A 61 -18.92 -11.26 -4.73
C GLU A 61 -17.92 -10.98 -5.87
N ALA A 62 -18.39 -10.36 -6.95
CA ALA A 62 -17.54 -9.97 -8.07
C ALA A 62 -16.42 -9.02 -7.65
N LEU A 63 -16.74 -8.04 -6.79
CA LEU A 63 -15.76 -7.12 -6.24
C LEU A 63 -14.72 -7.85 -5.38
N SER A 64 -15.15 -8.72 -4.47
CA SER A 64 -14.24 -9.47 -3.58
C SER A 64 -13.29 -10.36 -4.38
N ASN A 65 -13.80 -11.11 -5.34
CA ASN A 65 -13.01 -11.98 -6.20
C ASN A 65 -12.04 -11.20 -7.10
N GLY A 66 -12.53 -10.13 -7.72
CA GLY A 66 -11.72 -9.25 -8.57
C GLY A 66 -10.59 -8.57 -7.80
N LEU A 67 -10.86 -8.09 -6.58
CA LEU A 67 -9.84 -7.53 -5.68
C LEU A 67 -8.81 -8.56 -5.26
N THR A 68 -9.23 -9.78 -4.90
CA THR A 68 -8.32 -10.86 -4.52
C THR A 68 -7.31 -11.12 -5.62
N ASN A 69 -7.76 -11.31 -6.84
CA ASN A 69 -6.89 -11.56 -7.99
C ASN A 69 -5.97 -10.36 -8.30
N THR A 70 -6.56 -9.17 -8.36
CA THR A 70 -5.83 -7.94 -8.70
C THR A 70 -4.74 -7.62 -7.67
N LEU A 71 -5.07 -7.67 -6.37
CA LEU A 71 -4.13 -7.33 -5.32
C LEU A 71 -3.04 -8.39 -5.15
N ASN A 72 -3.37 -9.68 -5.19
CA ASN A 72 -2.36 -10.75 -5.08
C ASN A 72 -1.32 -10.67 -6.21
N ASN A 73 -1.75 -10.44 -7.44
CA ASN A 73 -0.84 -10.26 -8.58
C ASN A 73 0.00 -8.99 -8.44
N HIS A 74 -0.60 -7.92 -7.93
CA HIS A 74 0.09 -6.67 -7.67
C HIS A 74 1.14 -6.82 -6.57
N TYR A 75 0.79 -7.43 -5.43
CA TYR A 75 1.72 -7.67 -4.32
C TYR A 75 2.93 -8.51 -4.76
N ARG A 76 2.70 -9.58 -5.52
CA ARG A 76 3.78 -10.38 -6.10
C ARG A 76 4.72 -9.50 -6.92
N SER A 77 4.18 -8.74 -7.86
CA SER A 77 4.98 -7.90 -8.77
C SER A 77 5.77 -6.82 -8.03
N VAL A 78 5.20 -6.21 -6.99
CA VAL A 78 5.86 -5.16 -6.20
C VAL A 78 6.96 -5.75 -5.33
N ILE A 79 6.68 -6.85 -4.63
CA ILE A 79 7.65 -7.48 -3.72
C ILE A 79 8.85 -8.00 -4.50
N ASP A 80 8.64 -8.64 -5.66
CA ASP A 80 9.72 -9.06 -6.55
C ASP A 80 10.58 -7.88 -6.99
N ALA A 81 9.97 -6.79 -7.46
CA ALA A 81 10.72 -5.64 -7.96
C ALA A 81 11.54 -4.93 -6.86
N PHE A 82 10.97 -4.77 -5.68
CA PHE A 82 11.65 -4.13 -4.55
C PHE A 82 12.71 -5.04 -3.94
N GLY A 83 12.46 -6.34 -3.88
CA GLY A 83 13.45 -7.33 -3.47
C GLY A 83 14.67 -7.38 -4.40
N LEU A 84 14.45 -7.45 -5.71
CA LEU A 84 15.51 -7.43 -6.73
C LEU A 84 16.36 -6.15 -6.68
N ARG A 85 15.74 -5.01 -6.36
CA ARG A 85 16.44 -3.74 -6.19
C ARG A 85 17.48 -3.82 -5.07
N ILE A 86 17.15 -4.45 -3.94
CA ILE A 86 18.05 -4.60 -2.78
C ILE A 86 19.19 -5.57 -3.12
N LEU A 87 18.85 -6.69 -3.72
CA LEU A 87 19.83 -7.74 -4.07
C LEU A 87 20.63 -7.45 -5.35
N ARG A 88 20.49 -6.23 -5.93
CA ARG A 88 21.24 -5.78 -7.11
C ARG A 88 21.23 -6.79 -8.26
N ASN A 89 20.04 -7.30 -8.60
CA ASN A 89 19.81 -8.27 -9.67
C ASN A 89 20.45 -9.65 -9.46
N GLN A 90 20.83 -10.03 -8.26
CA GLN A 90 21.17 -11.41 -7.94
C GLN A 90 19.87 -12.23 -7.90
N LYS A 91 19.30 -12.48 -9.08
CA LYS A 91 18.05 -13.21 -9.20
C LYS A 91 18.31 -14.70 -9.01
N GLN A 92 17.77 -15.24 -7.91
CA GLN A 92 17.52 -16.67 -7.77
C GLN A 92 16.04 -16.92 -8.03
N GLU A 93 15.72 -18.00 -8.72
CA GLU A 93 14.33 -18.36 -9.00
C GLU A 93 13.58 -18.57 -7.68
N ASN A 94 12.39 -17.95 -7.57
CA ASN A 94 11.49 -18.03 -6.41
C ASN A 94 12.05 -17.52 -5.04
N GLN A 95 13.13 -16.75 -5.03
CA GLN A 95 13.76 -16.29 -3.77
C GLN A 95 12.82 -15.43 -2.89
N PHE A 96 11.82 -14.76 -3.49
CA PHE A 96 10.86 -13.94 -2.75
C PHE A 96 9.52 -14.63 -2.51
N ASP A 97 9.33 -15.86 -2.96
CA ASP A 97 8.03 -16.56 -2.81
C ASP A 97 7.57 -16.69 -1.37
N THR A 98 8.48 -16.91 -0.44
CA THR A 98 8.16 -16.98 0.99
C THR A 98 7.71 -15.63 1.52
N ILE A 99 8.40 -14.56 1.16
CA ILE A 99 8.06 -13.17 1.54
C ILE A 99 6.70 -12.78 0.95
N ILE A 100 6.45 -13.13 -0.31
CA ILE A 100 5.19 -12.87 -1.00
C ILE A 100 4.03 -13.61 -0.33
N ARG A 101 4.19 -14.91 -0.09
CA ARG A 101 3.16 -15.73 0.56
C ARG A 101 2.85 -15.23 1.97
N GLU A 102 3.87 -14.88 2.73
CA GLU A 102 3.70 -14.34 4.07
C GLU A 102 2.93 -13.01 4.05
N PHE A 103 3.28 -12.09 3.16
CA PHE A 103 2.55 -10.82 3.01
C PHE A 103 1.07 -11.03 2.66
N ILE A 104 0.79 -11.88 1.67
CA ILE A 104 -0.59 -12.17 1.25
C ILE A 104 -1.37 -12.84 2.39
N ARG A 105 -0.75 -13.77 3.12
CA ARG A 105 -1.35 -14.45 4.27
C ARG A 105 -1.71 -13.47 5.40
N LEU A 106 -0.82 -12.53 5.71
CA LEU A 106 -1.01 -11.57 6.79
C LEU A 106 -2.01 -10.46 6.44
N TYR A 107 -1.98 -9.98 5.22
CA TYR A 107 -2.66 -8.73 4.86
C TYR A 107 -3.68 -8.86 3.73
N GLY A 108 -3.52 -9.81 2.81
CA GLY A 108 -4.32 -9.92 1.60
C GLY A 108 -5.83 -9.99 1.85
N ALA A 109 -6.27 -10.96 2.63
CA ALA A 109 -7.70 -11.15 2.93
C ALA A 109 -8.30 -9.96 3.70
N ILE A 110 -7.54 -9.41 4.67
CA ILE A 110 -7.96 -8.24 5.46
C ILE A 110 -8.19 -7.03 4.54
N ARG A 111 -7.29 -6.79 3.60
CA ARG A 111 -7.40 -5.66 2.66
C ARG A 111 -8.56 -5.81 1.70
N VAL A 112 -8.74 -6.99 1.13
CA VAL A 112 -9.91 -7.30 0.28
C VAL A 112 -11.20 -7.03 1.04
N THR A 113 -11.35 -7.55 2.26
CA THR A 113 -12.53 -7.32 3.09
C THR A 113 -12.77 -5.84 3.37
N GLN A 114 -11.76 -5.09 3.78
CA GLN A 114 -11.87 -3.66 4.09
C GLN A 114 -12.27 -2.83 2.86
N ILE A 115 -11.70 -3.13 1.69
CA ILE A 115 -11.98 -2.43 0.44
C ILE A 115 -13.40 -2.78 -0.03
N THR A 116 -13.79 -4.05 0.01
CA THR A 116 -15.13 -4.51 -0.35
C THR A 116 -16.18 -3.85 0.54
N THR A 117 -16.04 -3.96 1.85
CA THR A 117 -16.99 -3.40 2.83
C THR A 117 -17.19 -1.90 2.63
N THR A 118 -16.11 -1.14 2.46
CA THR A 118 -16.21 0.32 2.25
C THR A 118 -16.80 0.69 0.90
N THR A 119 -16.59 -0.11 -0.12
CA THR A 119 -17.18 0.11 -1.45
C THR A 119 -18.67 -0.22 -1.45
N MET A 120 -19.05 -1.35 -0.86
CA MET A 120 -20.47 -1.74 -0.74
C MET A 120 -21.25 -0.77 0.14
N ARG A 121 -20.65 -0.21 1.19
CA ARG A 121 -21.27 0.85 1.99
C ARG A 121 -21.61 2.09 1.16
N GLN A 122 -20.76 2.45 0.20
CA GLN A 122 -21.08 3.56 -0.72
C GLN A 122 -22.23 3.23 -1.65
N ILE A 123 -22.28 2.02 -2.20
CA ILE A 123 -23.41 1.58 -3.04
C ILE A 123 -24.69 1.59 -2.22
N ASN A 124 -24.69 1.04 -1.02
CA ASN A 124 -25.87 1.03 -0.14
C ASN A 124 -26.36 2.44 0.23
N ARG A 125 -25.44 3.42 0.41
CA ARG A 125 -25.84 4.83 0.59
C ARG A 125 -26.61 5.39 -0.60
N ILE A 126 -26.20 5.05 -1.82
CA ILE A 126 -26.90 5.48 -3.03
C ILE A 126 -28.29 4.86 -3.09
N ILE A 127 -28.41 3.56 -2.78
CA ILE A 127 -29.70 2.86 -2.72
C ILE A 127 -30.61 3.54 -1.69
N THR A 128 -30.16 3.64 -0.43
CA THR A 128 -30.97 4.22 0.65
C THR A 128 -31.40 5.67 0.34
N ALA A 129 -30.51 6.49 -0.20
CA ALA A 129 -30.84 7.87 -0.58
C ALA A 129 -31.91 7.90 -1.68
N GLY A 130 -31.76 7.08 -2.71
CA GLY A 130 -32.74 7.01 -3.79
C GLY A 130 -34.12 6.48 -3.34
N GLU A 131 -34.15 5.50 -2.44
CA GLU A 131 -35.38 4.99 -1.84
C GLU A 131 -36.09 6.04 -0.99
N LEU A 132 -35.35 6.80 -0.18
CA LEU A 132 -35.89 7.90 0.61
C LEU A 132 -36.44 9.06 -0.23
N GLU A 133 -35.83 9.30 -1.39
CA GLU A 133 -36.31 10.30 -2.37
C GLU A 133 -37.44 9.76 -3.26
N GLY A 134 -37.83 8.51 -3.11
CA GLY A 134 -38.89 7.87 -3.92
C GLY A 134 -38.48 7.65 -5.38
N LEU A 135 -37.20 7.54 -5.68
CA LEU A 135 -36.69 7.31 -7.04
C LEU A 135 -37.05 5.89 -7.50
N GLY A 136 -37.37 5.76 -8.77
CA GLY A 136 -37.62 4.44 -9.39
C GLY A 136 -36.33 3.60 -9.47
N VAL A 137 -36.48 2.26 -9.46
CA VAL A 137 -35.38 1.28 -9.50
C VAL A 137 -34.34 1.58 -10.59
N ALA A 138 -34.77 1.90 -11.80
CA ALA A 138 -33.88 2.21 -12.92
C ALA A 138 -33.02 3.46 -12.69
N VAL A 139 -33.54 4.46 -11.97
CA VAL A 139 -32.78 5.67 -11.62
C VAL A 139 -31.74 5.37 -10.57
N ILE A 140 -32.11 4.61 -9.53
CA ILE A 140 -31.18 4.18 -8.46
C ILE A 140 -30.05 3.31 -9.07
N ALA A 141 -30.39 2.35 -9.89
CA ALA A 141 -29.46 1.49 -10.60
C ALA A 141 -28.46 2.28 -11.46
N LYS A 142 -28.96 3.27 -12.20
CA LYS A 142 -28.12 4.19 -12.97
C LYS A 142 -27.18 5.01 -12.08
N ASN A 143 -27.66 5.52 -10.96
CA ASN A 143 -26.83 6.27 -10.00
C ASN A 143 -25.70 5.41 -9.41
N ILE A 144 -25.95 4.13 -9.13
CA ILE A 144 -24.92 3.18 -8.73
C ILE A 144 -23.85 3.06 -9.82
N PHE A 145 -24.26 2.79 -11.04
CA PHE A 145 -23.37 2.63 -12.19
C PHE A 145 -22.51 3.88 -12.42
N ASP A 146 -23.13 5.06 -12.45
CA ASP A 146 -22.44 6.32 -12.68
C ASP A 146 -21.42 6.62 -11.56
N SER A 147 -21.77 6.33 -10.30
CA SER A 147 -20.84 6.47 -9.16
C SER A 147 -19.61 5.57 -9.30
N MET A 148 -19.81 4.33 -9.70
CA MET A 148 -18.75 3.34 -9.84
C MET A 148 -17.81 3.59 -11.03
N ARG A 149 -18.18 4.46 -11.95
CA ARG A 149 -17.35 4.92 -13.09
C ARG A 149 -16.85 6.35 -12.96
N GLY A 150 -17.43 7.13 -12.07
CA GLY A 150 -17.19 8.56 -11.92
C GLY A 150 -16.04 8.92 -10.99
N SER A 151 -16.19 10.07 -10.33
CA SER A 151 -15.19 10.64 -9.42
C SER A 151 -14.88 9.73 -8.23
N PHE A 152 -15.90 9.09 -7.66
CA PHE A 152 -15.70 8.13 -6.55
C PHE A 152 -14.70 7.04 -6.92
N SER A 153 -14.89 6.36 -8.05
CA SER A 153 -13.98 5.32 -8.53
C SER A 153 -12.56 5.86 -8.77
N LYS A 154 -12.42 7.03 -9.37
CA LYS A 154 -11.13 7.65 -9.64
C LYS A 154 -10.34 7.95 -8.37
N PHE A 155 -10.97 8.56 -7.36
CA PHE A 155 -10.33 8.89 -6.09
C PHE A 155 -10.01 7.64 -5.28
N ARG A 156 -10.95 6.70 -5.24
CA ARG A 156 -10.79 5.47 -4.50
C ARG A 156 -9.69 4.59 -5.08
N SER A 157 -9.67 4.39 -6.39
CA SER A 157 -8.60 3.64 -7.06
C SER A 157 -7.22 4.26 -6.82
N ALA A 158 -7.11 5.58 -6.83
CA ALA A 158 -5.85 6.27 -6.54
C ALA A 158 -5.40 6.07 -5.08
N THR A 159 -6.33 6.14 -4.13
CA THR A 159 -6.03 5.94 -2.70
C THR A 159 -5.62 4.50 -2.41
N ILE A 160 -6.35 3.52 -2.94
CA ILE A 160 -6.03 2.11 -2.78
C ILE A 160 -4.68 1.82 -3.45
N ALA A 161 -4.49 2.20 -4.70
CA ALA A 161 -3.26 1.94 -5.42
C ALA A 161 -2.03 2.49 -4.71
N ARG A 162 -2.10 3.73 -4.20
CA ARG A 162 -1.00 4.33 -3.44
C ARG A 162 -0.72 3.58 -2.15
N THR A 163 -1.77 3.27 -1.40
CA THR A 163 -1.65 2.62 -0.09
C THR A 163 -1.10 1.21 -0.23
N GLU A 164 -1.69 0.40 -1.10
CA GLU A 164 -1.31 -1.01 -1.23
C GLU A 164 0.06 -1.19 -1.88
N THR A 165 0.40 -0.36 -2.89
CA THR A 165 1.74 -0.36 -3.48
C THR A 165 2.80 0.04 -2.45
N HIS A 166 2.51 1.09 -1.65
CA HIS A 166 3.44 1.54 -0.61
C HIS A 166 3.66 0.50 0.47
N THR A 167 2.59 -0.09 0.98
CA THR A 167 2.66 -1.13 2.02
C THR A 167 3.46 -2.34 1.53
N ALA A 168 3.18 -2.86 0.34
CA ALA A 168 3.90 -4.00 -0.23
C ALA A 168 5.39 -3.70 -0.49
N ALA A 169 5.70 -2.51 -1.02
CA ALA A 169 7.08 -2.08 -1.27
C ALA A 169 7.89 -1.94 0.02
N SER A 170 7.30 -1.34 1.05
CA SER A 170 7.94 -1.15 2.36
C SER A 170 8.15 -2.47 3.09
N TYR A 171 7.16 -3.37 3.02
CA TYR A 171 7.28 -4.73 3.55
C TYR A 171 8.41 -5.50 2.86
N ALA A 172 8.49 -5.46 1.51
CA ALA A 172 9.55 -6.11 0.76
C ALA A 172 10.93 -5.59 1.16
N ASN A 173 11.09 -4.26 1.25
CA ASN A 173 12.34 -3.66 1.72
C ASN A 173 12.72 -4.16 3.13
N HIS A 174 11.77 -4.23 4.05
CA HIS A 174 12.03 -4.66 5.42
C HIS A 174 12.38 -6.15 5.47
N ALA A 175 11.54 -7.02 4.90
CA ALA A 175 11.72 -8.47 4.96
C ALA A 175 13.00 -8.94 4.25
N VAL A 176 13.37 -8.32 3.12
CA VAL A 176 14.63 -8.65 2.43
C VAL A 176 15.83 -8.20 3.26
N ASN A 177 15.80 -6.98 3.86
CA ASN A 177 16.91 -6.55 4.74
C ASN A 177 17.05 -7.45 5.96
N GLN A 178 15.94 -7.89 6.57
CA GLN A 178 15.99 -8.89 7.64
C GLN A 178 16.64 -10.21 7.18
N SER A 179 16.34 -10.68 5.98
CA SER A 179 16.89 -11.94 5.44
C SER A 179 18.39 -11.89 5.15
N LEU A 180 18.97 -10.69 4.99
CA LEU A 180 20.40 -10.52 4.77
C LEU A 180 21.26 -10.78 6.02
N ASN A 181 20.66 -10.79 7.20
CA ASN A 181 21.32 -11.03 8.48
C ASN A 181 22.60 -10.19 8.68
N ILE A 182 22.56 -8.91 8.28
CA ILE A 182 23.70 -7.99 8.45
C ILE A 182 23.76 -7.60 9.93
N PRO A 183 24.90 -7.86 10.65
CA PRO A 183 25.04 -7.47 12.04
C PRO A 183 24.86 -5.96 12.25
N ASP A 184 24.23 -5.57 13.34
CA ASP A 184 24.03 -4.17 13.77
C ASP A 184 23.45 -3.26 12.66
N GLN A 185 22.65 -3.84 11.78
CA GLN A 185 21.97 -3.09 10.72
C GLN A 185 20.90 -2.18 11.32
N LYS A 186 20.90 -0.91 10.90
CA LYS A 186 19.95 0.11 11.32
C LYS A 186 18.99 0.49 10.20
N LYS A 187 17.92 1.14 10.61
CA LYS A 187 16.95 1.72 9.68
C LYS A 187 16.58 3.14 10.10
N ARG A 188 16.39 4.02 9.11
CA ARG A 188 16.04 5.42 9.30
C ARG A 188 14.70 5.71 8.64
N TRP A 189 13.83 6.45 9.34
CA TRP A 189 12.60 7.00 8.80
C TRP A 189 12.90 8.25 7.96
N VAL A 190 12.50 8.26 6.69
CA VAL A 190 12.62 9.41 5.79
C VAL A 190 11.23 9.88 5.40
N ALA A 191 10.82 11.03 5.94
CA ALA A 191 9.52 11.62 5.67
C ALA A 191 9.55 12.56 4.46
N VAL A 192 8.43 12.65 3.75
CA VAL A 192 8.23 13.72 2.77
C VAL A 192 8.00 15.04 3.51
N ARG A 193 8.77 16.05 3.17
CA ARG A 193 8.67 17.39 3.78
C ARG A 193 7.73 18.28 2.96
N ASP A 194 6.43 17.93 2.92
CA ASP A 194 5.39 18.77 2.32
C ASP A 194 4.15 18.86 3.24
N ASP A 195 3.24 19.77 2.92
CA ASP A 195 2.05 20.06 3.73
C ASP A 195 1.04 18.90 3.79
N ARG A 196 1.16 17.92 2.86
CA ARG A 196 0.33 16.72 2.86
C ARG A 196 0.86 15.61 3.77
N SER A 197 2.08 15.77 4.31
CA SER A 197 2.66 14.84 5.28
C SER A 197 2.12 15.14 6.67
N ARG A 198 1.71 14.08 7.37
CA ARG A 198 1.18 14.19 8.73
C ARG A 198 2.23 14.80 9.66
N PRO A 199 1.84 15.67 10.62
CA PRO A 199 2.78 16.28 11.55
C PRO A 199 3.64 15.23 12.29
N TRP A 200 3.03 14.15 12.75
CA TRP A 200 3.74 13.07 13.44
C TRP A 200 4.67 12.25 12.54
N HIS A 201 4.38 12.12 11.24
CA HIS A 201 5.33 11.52 10.29
C HIS A 201 6.50 12.47 9.99
N ARG A 202 6.26 13.77 9.93
CA ARG A 202 7.35 14.76 9.78
C ARG A 202 8.27 14.76 11.00
N ALA A 203 7.71 14.62 12.20
CA ALA A 203 8.48 14.51 13.45
C ALA A 203 9.40 13.27 13.49
N MET A 204 9.00 12.18 12.81
CA MET A 204 9.82 10.97 12.70
C MET A 204 10.99 11.10 11.73
N ASN A 205 11.05 12.16 10.91
CA ASN A 205 12.10 12.28 9.90
C ASN A 205 13.50 12.27 10.51
N GLY A 206 14.36 11.38 10.06
CA GLY A 206 15.71 11.18 10.56
C GLY A 206 15.81 10.26 11.79
N THR A 207 14.69 9.79 12.35
CA THR A 207 14.72 8.82 13.46
C THR A 207 15.35 7.51 13.00
N GLU A 208 16.32 7.04 13.76
CA GLU A 208 17.04 5.78 13.55
C GLU A 208 16.72 4.80 14.68
N VAL A 209 16.57 3.54 14.32
CA VAL A 209 16.41 2.41 15.25
C VAL A 209 17.16 1.20 14.70
N GLU A 210 17.41 0.21 15.53
CA GLU A 210 17.95 -1.07 15.09
C GLU A 210 16.96 -1.77 14.14
N LEU A 211 17.44 -2.71 13.31
CA LEU A 211 16.61 -3.36 12.29
C LEU A 211 15.35 -4.03 12.85
N ASP A 212 15.46 -4.65 14.00
CA ASP A 212 14.41 -5.41 14.69
C ASP A 212 13.58 -4.56 15.67
N GLU A 213 14.00 -3.32 15.96
CA GLU A 213 13.22 -2.39 16.79
C GLU A 213 12.12 -1.68 15.99
N ASP A 214 10.99 -1.39 16.64
CA ASP A 214 9.93 -0.61 16.03
C ASP A 214 10.19 0.90 16.14
N PHE A 215 9.83 1.65 15.10
CA PHE A 215 9.64 3.08 15.21
C PHE A 215 8.42 3.37 16.09
N ILE A 216 8.54 4.25 17.06
CA ILE A 216 7.41 4.64 17.92
C ILE A 216 6.85 5.98 17.42
N VAL A 217 5.74 5.91 16.71
CA VAL A 217 5.07 7.08 16.14
C VAL A 217 4.07 7.64 17.15
N ASN A 218 4.24 8.89 17.58
CA ASN A 218 3.30 9.54 18.50
C ASN A 218 2.13 10.17 17.72
N VAL A 219 0.98 9.54 17.77
CA VAL A 219 -0.25 10.01 17.12
C VAL A 219 -1.15 10.65 18.17
N ASN A 220 -1.08 11.98 18.32
CA ASN A 220 -1.89 12.72 19.27
C ASN A 220 -1.79 12.18 20.72
N GLY A 221 -0.59 11.87 21.18
CA GLY A 221 -0.32 11.33 22.52
C GLY A 221 -0.36 9.79 22.61
N VAL A 222 -0.80 9.10 21.57
CA VAL A 222 -0.81 7.63 21.53
C VAL A 222 0.46 7.14 20.83
N GLN A 223 1.20 6.26 21.50
CA GLN A 223 2.40 5.61 20.96
C GLN A 223 2.01 4.44 20.07
N VAL A 224 2.36 4.51 18.78
CA VAL A 224 2.01 3.49 17.78
C VAL A 224 3.30 2.86 17.25
N PRO A 225 3.56 1.57 17.55
CA PRO A 225 4.72 0.87 17.02
C PRO A 225 4.54 0.53 15.54
N MET A 226 5.59 0.76 14.75
CA MET A 226 5.64 0.45 13.31
C MET A 226 7.02 -0.08 12.94
N SER A 227 7.11 -1.27 12.38
CA SER A 227 8.40 -1.86 12.01
C SER A 227 9.05 -1.16 10.81
N TYR A 228 8.23 -0.51 9.96
CA TYR A 228 8.66 0.25 8.78
C TYR A 228 7.60 1.29 8.39
N THR A 229 7.94 2.21 7.49
CA THR A 229 6.99 3.19 6.96
C THR A 229 5.87 2.49 6.18
N GLY A 230 4.61 2.77 6.53
CA GLY A 230 3.45 2.10 5.90
C GLY A 230 3.16 0.70 6.44
N ASP A 231 3.73 0.32 7.58
CA ASP A 231 3.40 -0.90 8.30
C ASP A 231 1.90 -0.93 8.65
N PRO A 232 1.16 -1.97 8.22
CA PRO A 232 -0.26 -2.12 8.55
C PRO A 232 -0.60 -2.06 10.04
N LYS A 233 0.34 -2.44 10.93
CA LYS A 233 0.19 -2.31 12.39
C LYS A 233 -0.10 -0.87 12.83
N GLY A 234 0.40 0.11 12.09
CA GLY A 234 0.18 1.52 12.35
C GLY A 234 -1.28 1.99 12.16
N GLY A 235 -2.14 1.16 11.60
CA GLY A 235 -3.55 1.46 11.36
C GLY A 235 -3.77 2.49 10.23
N ALA A 236 -5.04 2.73 9.90
CA ALA A 236 -5.43 3.56 8.78
C ALA A 236 -4.88 5.01 8.86
N ALA A 237 -4.83 5.56 10.08
CA ALA A 237 -4.32 6.92 10.33
C ALA A 237 -2.85 7.11 9.92
N ASN A 238 -2.03 6.06 9.96
CA ASN A 238 -0.61 6.10 9.59
C ASN A 238 -0.34 5.58 8.18
N VAL A 239 -1.16 4.65 7.69
CA VAL A 239 -0.87 3.87 6.48
C VAL A 239 -1.49 4.47 5.21
N ILE A 240 -2.77 4.89 5.26
CA ILE A 240 -3.47 5.38 4.06
C ILE A 240 -2.75 6.61 3.49
N ASN A 241 -2.42 6.54 2.19
CA ASN A 241 -1.72 7.61 1.47
C ASN A 241 -0.33 7.98 2.05
N CYS A 242 0.32 7.13 2.85
CA CYS A 242 1.67 7.36 3.32
C CYS A 242 2.65 7.40 2.13
N ARG A 243 3.68 8.28 2.22
CA ARG A 243 4.73 8.45 1.20
C ARG A 243 6.13 8.43 1.79
N CYS A 244 6.26 8.24 3.10
CA CYS A 244 7.54 8.09 3.76
C CYS A 244 8.26 6.84 3.28
N VAL A 245 9.56 6.76 3.40
CA VAL A 245 10.33 5.56 3.11
C VAL A 245 11.20 5.18 4.30
N THR A 246 11.54 3.90 4.41
CA THR A 246 12.56 3.40 5.34
C THR A 246 13.84 3.17 4.56
N VAL A 247 14.95 3.71 5.06
CA VAL A 247 16.30 3.52 4.51
C VAL A 247 17.07 2.61 5.47
N TYR A 248 17.70 1.58 4.93
CA TYR A 248 18.46 0.57 5.67
C TYR A 248 19.95 0.78 5.43
N PHE A 249 20.75 0.69 6.48
CA PHE A 249 22.19 0.88 6.41
C PHE A 249 22.93 0.05 7.48
N SER A 250 24.15 -0.34 7.17
CA SER A 250 25.02 -1.08 8.10
C SER A 250 25.94 -0.12 8.85
N PRO A 251 26.61 -0.56 9.95
CA PRO A 251 27.60 0.26 10.65
C PRO A 251 28.79 0.69 9.79
N GLU A 252 29.05 -0.05 8.69
CA GLU A 252 30.11 0.29 7.74
C GLU A 252 29.69 1.36 6.71
N ASP A 253 28.39 1.64 6.61
CA ASP A 253 27.86 2.66 5.69
C ASP A 253 27.95 4.06 6.32
N GLU A 254 28.11 5.07 5.49
CA GLU A 254 27.98 6.48 5.86
C GLU A 254 26.65 7.00 5.29
N LEU A 255 25.70 7.31 6.16
CA LEU A 255 24.38 7.78 5.76
C LEU A 255 24.37 9.31 5.66
N GLU A 256 24.17 9.81 4.44
CA GLU A 256 24.04 11.23 4.14
C GLU A 256 22.55 11.63 3.99
N ASP A 257 22.19 12.87 4.33
CA ASP A 257 20.83 13.43 4.19
C ASP A 257 20.41 13.70 2.74
#